data_baf4445f7e1c6675fa5d088b5ffec942
#
_entry.id   baf4445f7e1c6675fa5d088b5ffec942
#
_cell.length_a   1.000
_cell.length_b   1.000
_cell.length_c   1.000
_cell.angle_alpha   90.00
_cell.angle_beta   90.00
_cell.angle_gamma   90.00
#
_symmetry.space_group_name_H-M   'P 1'
#
loop_
_entity.id
_entity.type
_entity.pdbx_description
1 polymer ?
#
loop_
_entity_poly.entity_id
_entity_poly.type
_entity_poly.pdbx_seq_one_letter_code
_entity_poly.pdbx_strand_id
1 'polypeptide(L)'
;MKKLKYLDFIATILPEEELDAFTASYQSRIDKSIKIITNEDKKSEFLPYFSSIGRDLRSPALSNKGEIYNDVLYVHKDEKKSLGSQFLHQGGYFYVQEVAAGLSAQVLNVQKWDLVLDLCAAPGGKSVQIADRLLSLGNGFLLANEPLDPRRKALIFNLNRCGMSNSAVCAYRGEQIGELAFESFDKVLVDAPCSGEGMNYKHDKNTNYRDPKLAQGFSNLQYQILRSGVLATKVWGEIVYSTCTLNPLENEQVIWKILKEFEGKIALMRVEIDEKSPGLMQYWDENLLSQEDAQKVARFWPHKQKTGGFFIAKLKKLSSLPYTPQYDKRKKEKIWLNDSFELQSQVWNYLLENRGIEKQNNISFLASENSIYLTTPEYSQLPSRLFVEKIGVPILKIWNQGGWIPQQGLARILGQYANKNTVKLSDEEAEQLNQKLDLSGYFGEEGSFLILKWRDFGFCLGKQVWDTLKNKLF
;
A
#
# COMPACT_ATOMS: atom_id res chain seq x y z
N MET A 1 -39.79 2.61 2.91
CA MET A 1 -38.99 3.04 1.74
C MET A 1 -38.56 1.81 0.94
N LYS A 2 -38.90 1.71 -0.36
CA LYS A 2 -38.39 0.64 -1.23
C LYS A 2 -36.87 0.74 -1.28
N LYS A 3 -36.16 -0.38 -1.05
CA LYS A 3 -34.70 -0.44 -1.31
C LYS A 3 -34.51 -0.21 -2.80
N LEU A 4 -33.86 0.92 -3.16
CA LEU A 4 -33.41 1.16 -4.53
C LEU A 4 -32.44 0.04 -4.92
N LYS A 5 -32.61 -0.53 -6.11
CA LYS A 5 -31.60 -1.41 -6.68
C LYS A 5 -30.39 -0.56 -7.07
N TYR A 6 -29.19 -1.15 -7.07
CA TYR A 6 -27.97 -0.42 -7.41
C TYR A 6 -28.04 0.24 -8.81
N LEU A 7 -28.64 -0.45 -9.78
CA LEU A 7 -28.82 0.10 -11.11
C LEU A 7 -29.78 1.30 -11.15
N ASP A 8 -30.82 1.33 -10.28
CA ASP A 8 -31.70 2.50 -10.16
C ASP A 8 -30.94 3.73 -9.64
N PHE A 9 -29.98 3.52 -8.73
CA PHE A 9 -29.07 4.59 -8.29
C PHE A 9 -28.15 5.02 -9.44
N ILE A 10 -27.53 4.10 -10.17
CA ILE A 10 -26.64 4.42 -11.29
C ILE A 10 -27.38 5.26 -12.34
N ALA A 11 -28.65 4.97 -12.61
CA ALA A 11 -29.49 5.74 -13.52
C ALA A 11 -29.71 7.20 -13.08
N THR A 12 -29.44 7.54 -11.83
CA THR A 12 -29.50 8.95 -11.36
C THR A 12 -28.23 9.75 -11.62
N ILE A 13 -27.13 9.08 -11.99
CA ILE A 13 -25.79 9.70 -12.12
C ILE A 13 -25.10 9.40 -13.46
N LEU A 14 -25.71 8.56 -14.30
CA LEU A 14 -25.19 8.18 -15.59
C LEU A 14 -26.23 8.48 -16.68
N PRO A 15 -25.84 9.00 -17.88
CA PRO A 15 -26.73 9.19 -19.00
C PRO A 15 -27.46 7.90 -19.40
N GLU A 16 -28.71 8.03 -19.85
CA GLU A 16 -29.56 6.88 -20.18
C GLU A 16 -28.90 5.98 -21.27
N GLU A 17 -28.27 6.59 -22.25
CA GLU A 17 -27.57 5.90 -23.35
C GLU A 17 -26.37 5.05 -22.89
N GLU A 18 -25.86 5.29 -21.70
CA GLU A 18 -24.72 4.54 -21.12
C GLU A 18 -25.15 3.38 -20.21
N LEU A 19 -26.42 3.30 -19.80
CA LEU A 19 -26.91 2.34 -18.80
C LEU A 19 -26.77 0.88 -19.25
N ASP A 20 -27.04 0.59 -20.52
CA ASP A 20 -26.90 -0.76 -21.07
C ASP A 20 -25.44 -1.21 -21.08
N ALA A 21 -24.52 -0.33 -21.50
CA ALA A 21 -23.09 -0.60 -21.48
C ALA A 21 -22.55 -0.81 -20.06
N PHE A 22 -23.02 0.03 -19.10
CA PHE A 22 -22.68 -0.13 -17.69
C PHE A 22 -23.18 -1.48 -17.14
N THR A 23 -24.43 -1.83 -17.42
CA THR A 23 -25.05 -3.08 -16.97
C THR A 23 -24.32 -4.30 -17.52
N ALA A 24 -23.93 -4.27 -18.81
CA ALA A 24 -23.14 -5.33 -19.43
C ALA A 24 -21.75 -5.47 -18.80
N SER A 25 -21.08 -4.34 -18.52
CA SER A 25 -19.76 -4.34 -17.86
C SER A 25 -19.81 -4.91 -16.45
N TYR A 26 -20.89 -4.67 -15.73
CA TYR A 26 -21.13 -5.17 -14.39
C TYR A 26 -21.21 -6.70 -14.30
N GLN A 27 -21.61 -7.35 -15.38
CA GLN A 27 -21.65 -8.80 -15.51
C GLN A 27 -20.30 -9.40 -15.96
N SER A 28 -19.39 -8.56 -16.44
CA SER A 28 -18.07 -8.99 -16.90
C SER A 28 -17.09 -9.09 -15.73
N ARG A 29 -16.12 -10.01 -15.84
CA ARG A 29 -15.00 -10.05 -14.90
C ARG A 29 -13.97 -8.99 -15.30
N ILE A 30 -13.47 -8.27 -14.29
CA ILE A 30 -12.33 -7.37 -14.45
C ILE A 30 -11.05 -8.18 -14.30
N ASP A 31 -10.08 -7.92 -15.16
CA ASP A 31 -8.78 -8.57 -15.11
C ASP A 31 -8.06 -8.22 -13.80
N LYS A 32 -7.41 -9.22 -13.20
CA LYS A 32 -6.57 -9.00 -12.05
C LYS A 32 -5.27 -8.35 -12.48
N SER A 33 -4.77 -7.44 -11.69
CA SER A 33 -3.45 -6.82 -11.91
C SER A 33 -2.51 -7.09 -10.76
N ILE A 34 -1.22 -7.02 -11.05
CA ILE A 34 -0.15 -7.14 -10.07
C ILE A 34 0.78 -5.93 -10.15
N LYS A 35 1.30 -5.54 -9.01
CA LYS A 35 2.45 -4.65 -8.89
C LYS A 35 3.67 -5.50 -8.56
N ILE A 36 4.70 -5.47 -9.40
CA ILE A 36 6.00 -6.09 -9.09
C ILE A 36 6.76 -5.19 -8.11
N ILE A 37 7.33 -5.81 -7.08
CA ILE A 37 8.01 -5.16 -5.96
C ILE A 37 9.47 -5.61 -5.97
N THR A 38 10.30 -4.90 -6.70
CA THR A 38 11.74 -5.12 -6.80
C THR A 38 12.40 -3.92 -7.48
N ASN A 39 13.71 -3.85 -7.46
CA ASN A 39 14.46 -2.83 -8.19
C ASN A 39 14.15 -2.91 -9.69
N GLU A 40 14.11 -1.76 -10.37
CA GLU A 40 13.78 -1.64 -11.80
C GLU A 40 14.59 -2.62 -12.66
N ASP A 41 15.91 -2.66 -12.45
CA ASP A 41 16.85 -3.49 -13.22
C ASP A 41 16.52 -4.99 -13.16
N LYS A 42 15.82 -5.40 -12.11
CA LYS A 42 15.49 -6.82 -11.86
C LYS A 42 14.06 -7.20 -12.25
N LYS A 43 13.21 -6.24 -12.64
CA LYS A 43 11.83 -6.55 -13.03
C LYS A 43 11.77 -7.49 -14.24
N SER A 44 12.68 -7.33 -15.19
CA SER A 44 12.77 -8.18 -16.38
C SER A 44 12.99 -9.68 -16.06
N GLU A 45 13.51 -10.00 -14.89
CA GLU A 45 13.72 -11.39 -14.48
C GLU A 45 12.42 -12.12 -14.10
N PHE A 46 11.37 -11.37 -13.73
CA PHE A 46 10.06 -11.93 -13.36
C PHE A 46 9.17 -12.26 -14.56
N LEU A 47 9.31 -11.51 -15.65
CA LEU A 47 8.45 -11.67 -16.83
C LEU A 47 8.54 -13.09 -17.44
N PRO A 48 9.75 -13.68 -17.63
CA PRO A 48 9.87 -15.04 -18.14
C PRO A 48 9.21 -16.09 -17.24
N TYR A 49 9.25 -15.89 -15.91
CA TYR A 49 8.58 -16.79 -14.99
C TYR A 49 7.06 -16.75 -15.18
N PHE A 50 6.45 -15.55 -15.28
CA PHE A 50 5.02 -15.46 -15.52
C PHE A 50 4.61 -16.09 -16.84
N SER A 51 5.40 -15.92 -17.90
CA SER A 51 5.16 -16.57 -19.20
C SER A 51 5.25 -18.09 -19.11
N SER A 52 6.22 -18.64 -18.35
CA SER A 52 6.39 -20.08 -18.19
C SER A 52 5.20 -20.77 -17.49
N ILE A 53 4.50 -20.05 -16.61
CA ILE A 53 3.29 -20.53 -15.95
C ILE A 53 1.99 -20.19 -16.70
N GLY A 54 2.11 -19.78 -17.98
CA GLY A 54 0.98 -19.51 -18.86
C GLY A 54 0.23 -18.21 -18.55
N ARG A 55 0.92 -17.21 -17.98
CA ARG A 55 0.33 -15.90 -17.65
C ARG A 55 0.83 -14.82 -18.59
N ASP A 56 -0.09 -14.28 -19.35
CA ASP A 56 0.17 -13.15 -20.24
C ASP A 56 0.06 -11.84 -19.44
N LEU A 57 1.21 -11.20 -19.18
CA LEU A 57 1.29 -9.91 -18.50
C LEU A 57 1.28 -8.79 -19.53
N ARG A 58 0.30 -7.90 -19.42
CA ARG A 58 0.12 -6.75 -20.30
C ARG A 58 0.10 -5.46 -19.49
N SER A 59 0.67 -4.39 -20.04
CA SER A 59 0.48 -3.06 -19.49
C SER A 59 -1.00 -2.68 -19.50
N PRO A 60 -1.52 -1.99 -18.47
CA PRO A 60 -2.90 -1.51 -18.46
C PRO A 60 -3.15 -0.55 -19.62
N ALA A 61 -4.37 -0.59 -20.17
CA ALA A 61 -4.81 0.40 -21.16
C ALA A 61 -4.86 1.82 -20.58
N LEU A 62 -5.04 1.96 -19.27
CA LEU A 62 -4.92 3.22 -18.54
C LEU A 62 -3.46 3.62 -18.45
N SER A 63 -2.89 4.13 -19.55
CA SER A 63 -1.54 4.66 -19.57
C SER A 63 -1.58 6.18 -19.43
N ASN A 64 -0.78 6.68 -18.53
CA ASN A 64 -0.35 8.06 -18.59
C ASN A 64 0.87 8.14 -19.53
N LYS A 65 1.04 9.22 -20.26
CA LYS A 65 2.25 9.49 -21.07
C LYS A 65 3.52 9.70 -20.25
N GLY A 66 3.54 9.30 -18.98
CA GLY A 66 4.67 9.42 -18.07
C GLY A 66 5.02 8.08 -17.41
N GLU A 67 6.25 7.96 -16.96
CA GLU A 67 6.89 6.80 -16.31
C GLU A 67 6.16 6.22 -15.08
N ILE A 68 5.06 6.83 -14.65
CA ILE A 68 4.37 6.57 -13.37
C ILE A 68 3.70 5.19 -13.35
N TYR A 69 3.33 4.62 -14.51
CA TYR A 69 2.45 3.42 -14.61
C TYR A 69 3.15 2.14 -15.07
N ASN A 70 4.45 2.17 -15.35
CA ASN A 70 5.18 1.01 -15.89
C ASN A 70 5.21 -0.22 -14.97
N ASP A 71 4.76 -0.05 -13.72
CA ASP A 71 4.86 -1.07 -12.69
C ASP A 71 3.60 -1.92 -12.49
N VAL A 72 2.48 -1.54 -13.09
CA VAL A 72 1.22 -2.30 -12.94
C VAL A 72 1.00 -3.10 -14.20
N LEU A 73 1.00 -4.42 -14.05
CA LEU A 73 0.83 -5.37 -15.15
C LEU A 73 -0.52 -6.06 -15.02
N TYR A 74 -1.26 -6.14 -16.13
CA TYR A 74 -2.46 -6.97 -16.19
C TYR A 74 -2.11 -8.45 -16.23
N VAL A 75 -2.97 -9.27 -15.63
CA VAL A 75 -2.88 -10.72 -15.68
C VAL A 75 -4.12 -11.28 -16.33
N HIS A 76 -3.97 -12.22 -17.25
CA HIS A 76 -5.06 -12.83 -17.98
C HIS A 76 -6.00 -13.65 -17.08
N LYS A 77 -7.29 -13.77 -17.47
CA LYS A 77 -8.39 -14.36 -16.68
C LYS A 77 -8.28 -15.87 -16.42
N ASP A 78 -7.65 -16.62 -17.31
CA ASP A 78 -7.65 -18.09 -17.26
C ASP A 78 -6.61 -18.63 -16.29
N GLU A 79 -6.90 -18.48 -15.00
CA GLU A 79 -6.02 -18.95 -13.94
C GLU A 79 -6.53 -20.24 -13.31
N LYS A 80 -5.81 -21.33 -13.52
CA LYS A 80 -6.00 -22.57 -12.75
C LYS A 80 -5.58 -22.43 -11.28
N LYS A 81 -4.64 -21.52 -10.97
CA LYS A 81 -4.19 -21.22 -9.60
C LYS A 81 -4.37 -19.73 -9.28
N SER A 82 -4.73 -19.41 -8.03
CA SER A 82 -4.81 -18.03 -7.54
C SER A 82 -3.45 -17.33 -7.61
N LEU A 83 -3.42 -16.04 -7.96
CA LEU A 83 -2.20 -15.22 -7.87
C LEU A 83 -1.63 -15.18 -6.45
N GLY A 84 -2.51 -15.12 -5.44
CA GLY A 84 -2.11 -15.10 -4.04
C GLY A 84 -1.43 -16.38 -3.54
N SER A 85 -1.59 -17.51 -4.26
CA SER A 85 -0.93 -18.78 -3.93
C SER A 85 0.40 -19.00 -4.63
N GLN A 86 0.90 -18.03 -5.40
CA GLN A 86 2.19 -18.12 -6.06
C GLN A 86 3.34 -17.87 -5.07
N PHE A 87 4.45 -18.59 -5.23
CA PHE A 87 5.59 -18.45 -4.32
C PHE A 87 6.19 -17.04 -4.34
N LEU A 88 6.22 -16.37 -5.48
CA LEU A 88 6.67 -14.99 -5.57
C LEU A 88 5.75 -14.01 -4.83
N HIS A 89 4.43 -14.30 -4.76
CA HIS A 89 3.52 -13.52 -3.93
C HIS A 89 3.83 -13.72 -2.45
N GLN A 90 4.00 -14.97 -2.01
CA GLN A 90 4.32 -15.29 -0.63
C GLN A 90 5.68 -14.72 -0.22
N GLY A 91 6.67 -14.74 -1.11
CA GLY A 91 7.97 -14.11 -0.94
C GLY A 91 7.96 -12.58 -0.98
N GLY A 92 6.82 -11.95 -1.27
CA GLY A 92 6.66 -10.48 -1.25
C GLY A 92 7.15 -9.77 -2.51
N TYR A 93 7.34 -10.47 -3.62
CA TYR A 93 7.85 -9.91 -4.87
C TYR A 93 6.77 -9.33 -5.79
N PHE A 94 5.53 -9.55 -5.48
CA PHE A 94 4.44 -8.79 -6.09
C PHE A 94 3.24 -8.66 -5.15
N TYR A 95 2.41 -7.67 -5.43
CA TYR A 95 1.15 -7.40 -4.75
C TYR A 95 0.00 -7.48 -5.76
N VAL A 96 -1.07 -8.21 -5.40
CA VAL A 96 -2.28 -8.28 -6.24
C VAL A 96 -3.16 -7.08 -5.92
N GLN A 97 -3.47 -6.28 -6.92
CA GLN A 97 -4.24 -5.06 -6.76
C GLN A 97 -5.12 -4.81 -7.98
N GLU A 98 -6.24 -4.17 -7.78
CA GLU A 98 -7.07 -3.66 -8.87
C GLU A 98 -6.43 -2.37 -9.43
N VAL A 99 -6.47 -2.19 -10.75
CA VAL A 99 -5.73 -1.10 -11.43
C VAL A 99 -6.13 0.27 -10.90
N ALA A 100 -7.44 0.59 -10.92
CA ALA A 100 -7.91 1.91 -10.49
C ALA A 100 -7.54 2.19 -9.02
N ALA A 101 -7.58 1.17 -8.16
CA ALA A 101 -7.15 1.30 -6.75
C ALA A 101 -5.66 1.64 -6.62
N GLY A 102 -4.81 1.17 -7.54
CA GLY A 102 -3.38 1.50 -7.58
C GLY A 102 -3.09 2.92 -8.06
N LEU A 103 -3.97 3.51 -8.87
CA LEU A 103 -3.76 4.83 -9.46
C LEU A 103 -3.64 5.94 -8.43
N SER A 104 -4.35 5.87 -7.30
CA SER A 104 -4.28 6.92 -6.28
C SER A 104 -2.89 7.07 -5.66
N ALA A 105 -2.18 5.96 -5.41
CA ALA A 105 -0.79 5.99 -4.94
C ALA A 105 0.16 6.60 -5.99
N GLN A 106 -0.11 6.35 -7.27
CA GLN A 106 0.67 6.90 -8.38
C GLN A 106 0.41 8.41 -8.58
N VAL A 107 -0.87 8.83 -8.52
CA VAL A 107 -1.28 10.26 -8.60
C VAL A 107 -0.67 11.09 -7.47
N LEU A 108 -0.41 10.48 -6.32
CA LEU A 108 0.30 11.13 -5.21
C LEU A 108 1.72 11.55 -5.62
N ASN A 109 2.33 10.83 -6.56
CA ASN A 109 3.63 11.15 -7.17
C ASN A 109 4.71 11.49 -6.14
N VAL A 110 4.98 10.53 -5.25
CA VAL A 110 5.98 10.71 -4.20
C VAL A 110 7.37 10.97 -4.76
N GLN A 111 8.10 11.85 -4.11
CA GLN A 111 9.44 12.27 -4.49
C GLN A 111 10.46 11.77 -3.46
N LYS A 112 11.73 11.82 -3.85
CA LYS A 112 12.84 11.55 -2.93
C LYS A 112 12.74 12.49 -1.71
N TRP A 113 12.94 11.94 -0.52
CA TRP A 113 12.87 12.61 0.79
C TRP A 113 11.46 12.92 1.31
N ASP A 114 10.41 12.62 0.57
CA ASP A 114 9.05 12.84 1.08
C ASP A 114 8.82 12.04 2.37
N LEU A 115 8.26 12.70 3.37
CA LEU A 115 7.57 12.07 4.48
C LEU A 115 6.10 11.96 4.12
N VAL A 116 5.63 10.72 3.97
CA VAL A 116 4.29 10.42 3.44
C VAL A 116 3.40 9.85 4.53
N LEU A 117 2.14 10.27 4.55
CA LEU A 117 1.09 9.70 5.41
C LEU A 117 0.04 8.99 4.55
N ASP A 118 -0.24 7.73 4.86
CA ASP A 118 -1.42 7.00 4.37
C ASP A 118 -2.43 6.88 5.51
N LEU A 119 -3.51 7.67 5.44
CA LEU A 119 -4.48 7.84 6.56
C LEU A 119 -5.40 6.64 6.75
N CYS A 120 -5.62 5.81 5.72
CA CYS A 120 -6.56 4.68 5.74
C CYS A 120 -5.92 3.47 5.06
N ALA A 121 -4.78 3.03 5.57
CA ALA A 121 -3.79 2.25 4.86
C ALA A 121 -4.17 0.77 4.59
N ALA A 122 -5.01 0.15 5.44
CA ALA A 122 -5.29 -1.28 5.31
C ALA A 122 -6.14 -1.64 4.09
N PRO A 123 -5.83 -2.76 3.42
CA PRO A 123 -4.91 -3.84 3.83
C PRO A 123 -3.44 -3.63 3.43
N GLY A 124 -3.03 -2.49 2.82
CA GLY A 124 -1.65 -2.14 2.57
C GLY A 124 -1.24 -2.04 1.10
N GLY A 125 -2.12 -2.26 0.13
CA GLY A 125 -1.76 -2.25 -1.29
C GLY A 125 -1.17 -0.91 -1.76
N LYS A 126 -1.78 0.20 -1.39
CA LYS A 126 -1.30 1.57 -1.69
C LYS A 126 -0.08 1.93 -0.87
N SER A 127 -0.08 1.58 0.43
CA SER A 127 1.08 1.77 1.31
C SER A 127 2.33 1.06 0.78
N VAL A 128 2.20 -0.18 0.31
CA VAL A 128 3.30 -0.95 -0.31
C VAL A 128 3.80 -0.25 -1.58
N GLN A 129 2.91 0.26 -2.44
CA GLN A 129 3.33 1.00 -3.65
C GLN A 129 4.11 2.27 -3.30
N ILE A 130 3.62 3.04 -2.33
CA ILE A 130 4.27 4.28 -1.87
C ILE A 130 5.64 3.97 -1.29
N ALA A 131 5.73 3.01 -0.37
CA ALA A 131 6.99 2.62 0.27
C ALA A 131 8.01 2.06 -0.74
N ASP A 132 7.58 1.19 -1.66
CA ASP A 132 8.40 0.65 -2.75
C ASP A 132 8.97 1.77 -3.64
N ARG A 133 8.12 2.75 -4.02
CA ARG A 133 8.57 3.90 -4.81
C ARG A 133 9.59 4.76 -4.07
N LEU A 134 9.37 5.05 -2.78
CA LEU A 134 10.33 5.78 -1.94
C LEU A 134 11.66 5.03 -1.81
N LEU A 135 11.64 3.70 -1.64
CA LEU A 135 12.86 2.88 -1.64
C LEU A 135 13.59 2.95 -2.98
N SER A 136 12.88 2.89 -4.10
CA SER A 136 13.47 3.00 -5.44
C SER A 136 14.10 4.37 -5.70
N LEU A 137 13.57 5.44 -5.11
CA LEU A 137 14.16 6.78 -5.14
C LEU A 137 15.35 6.95 -4.20
N GLY A 138 15.59 5.96 -3.35
CA GLY A 138 16.72 5.88 -2.43
C GLY A 138 16.49 6.51 -1.05
N ASN A 139 15.46 7.35 -0.87
CA ASN A 139 15.14 8.01 0.40
C ASN A 139 13.69 8.45 0.47
N GLY A 140 13.14 8.51 1.69
CA GLY A 140 11.79 8.91 2.04
C GLY A 140 11.14 7.88 2.96
N PHE A 141 10.07 8.26 3.65
CA PHE A 141 9.46 7.44 4.69
C PHE A 141 7.93 7.49 4.67
N LEU A 142 7.30 6.35 4.94
CA LEU A 142 5.86 6.20 5.00
C LEU A 142 5.38 5.98 6.44
N LEU A 143 4.43 6.79 6.91
CA LEU A 143 3.58 6.47 8.05
C LEU A 143 2.24 5.96 7.55
N ALA A 144 1.91 4.71 7.87
CA ALA A 144 0.64 4.07 7.52
C ALA A 144 -0.27 3.96 8.74
N ASN A 145 -1.50 4.43 8.62
CA ASN A 145 -2.46 4.44 9.73
C ASN A 145 -3.64 3.50 9.49
N GLU A 146 -4.00 2.71 10.51
CA GLU A 146 -5.22 1.90 10.52
C GLU A 146 -5.72 1.68 11.96
N PRO A 147 -6.88 2.22 12.33
CA PRO A 147 -7.42 2.11 13.69
C PRO A 147 -7.88 0.69 14.07
N LEU A 148 -8.37 -0.10 13.12
CA LEU A 148 -8.98 -1.39 13.39
C LEU A 148 -7.92 -2.51 13.46
N ASP A 149 -7.79 -3.15 14.62
CA ASP A 149 -6.75 -4.15 14.89
C ASP A 149 -6.68 -5.29 13.85
N PRO A 150 -7.76 -5.95 13.43
CA PRO A 150 -7.66 -7.00 12.42
C PRO A 150 -7.15 -6.51 11.07
N ARG A 151 -7.56 -5.31 10.65
CA ARG A 151 -7.10 -4.70 9.40
C ARG A 151 -5.65 -4.23 9.51
N ARG A 152 -5.27 -3.68 10.67
CA ARG A 152 -3.89 -3.25 10.94
C ARG A 152 -2.91 -4.43 10.95
N LYS A 153 -3.30 -5.58 11.49
CA LYS A 153 -2.50 -6.82 11.38
C LYS A 153 -2.27 -7.23 9.94
N ALA A 154 -3.27 -7.14 9.08
CA ALA A 154 -3.12 -7.40 7.65
C ALA A 154 -2.19 -6.39 6.96
N LEU A 155 -2.28 -5.10 7.32
CA LEU A 155 -1.37 -4.05 6.85
C LEU A 155 0.08 -4.35 7.23
N ILE A 156 0.34 -4.64 8.52
CA ILE A 156 1.67 -4.98 9.05
C ILE A 156 2.22 -6.23 8.34
N PHE A 157 1.40 -7.26 8.18
CA PHE A 157 1.79 -8.47 7.46
C PHE A 157 2.23 -8.16 6.03
N ASN A 158 1.46 -7.37 5.29
CA ASN A 158 1.77 -7.04 3.90
C ASN A 158 3.02 -6.15 3.77
N LEU A 159 3.20 -5.16 4.65
CA LEU A 159 4.43 -4.34 4.67
C LEU A 159 5.67 -5.19 4.98
N ASN A 160 5.57 -6.11 5.95
CA ASN A 160 6.68 -7.03 6.29
C ASN A 160 6.97 -8.00 5.16
N ARG A 161 5.94 -8.65 4.61
CA ARG A 161 6.06 -9.60 3.51
C ARG A 161 6.73 -8.97 2.29
N CYS A 162 6.34 -7.75 1.95
CA CYS A 162 6.93 -7.02 0.82
C CYS A 162 8.28 -6.35 1.13
N GLY A 163 8.74 -6.38 2.38
CA GLY A 163 10.05 -5.83 2.76
C GLY A 163 10.10 -4.31 2.86
N MET A 164 8.96 -3.66 3.17
CA MET A 164 8.85 -2.20 3.24
C MET A 164 9.50 -1.65 4.52
N SER A 165 10.84 -1.59 4.51
CA SER A 165 11.65 -1.17 5.66
C SER A 165 11.52 0.32 5.98
N ASN A 166 11.22 1.15 4.99
CA ASN A 166 10.99 2.59 5.13
C ASN A 166 9.56 2.93 5.53
N SER A 167 8.95 2.10 6.39
CA SER A 167 7.57 2.31 6.81
C SER A 167 7.39 2.15 8.31
N ALA A 168 6.40 2.88 8.84
CA ALA A 168 5.91 2.75 10.21
C ALA A 168 4.39 2.62 10.22
N VAL A 169 3.83 2.05 11.29
CA VAL A 169 2.38 1.85 11.44
C VAL A 169 1.90 2.46 12.74
N CYS A 170 0.80 3.20 12.70
CA CYS A 170 0.11 3.73 13.86
C CYS A 170 -1.39 3.37 13.85
N ALA A 171 -2.08 3.60 14.97
CA ALA A 171 -3.43 3.10 15.23
C ALA A 171 -4.38 4.20 15.71
N TYR A 172 -4.45 5.29 14.97
CA TYR A 172 -5.33 6.41 15.28
C TYR A 172 -6.59 6.38 14.42
N ARG A 173 -7.66 6.96 14.94
CA ARG A 173 -8.78 7.36 14.08
C ARG A 173 -8.24 8.43 13.10
N GLY A 174 -8.54 8.27 11.80
CA GLY A 174 -7.97 9.12 10.76
C GLY A 174 -8.22 10.61 10.98
N GLU A 175 -9.38 10.96 11.52
CA GLU A 175 -9.78 12.33 11.83
C GLU A 175 -8.96 13.02 12.94
N GLN A 176 -8.14 12.27 13.69
CA GLN A 176 -7.34 12.81 14.80
C GLN A 176 -5.88 13.13 14.41
N ILE A 177 -5.36 12.53 13.34
CA ILE A 177 -3.93 12.62 13.00
C ILE A 177 -3.52 14.05 12.64
N GLY A 178 -4.38 14.79 11.94
CA GLY A 178 -4.07 16.17 11.55
C GLY A 178 -3.77 17.10 12.71
N GLU A 179 -4.39 16.87 13.85
CA GLU A 179 -4.13 17.64 15.08
C GLU A 179 -2.83 17.21 15.78
N LEU A 180 -2.54 15.91 15.73
CA LEU A 180 -1.35 15.34 16.37
C LEU A 180 -0.07 15.60 15.56
N ALA A 181 -0.20 15.73 14.26
CA ALA A 181 0.90 15.89 13.31
C ALA A 181 0.64 17.05 12.33
N PHE A 182 0.26 18.20 12.86
CA PHE A 182 -0.02 19.41 12.08
C PHE A 182 1.17 19.80 11.20
N GLU A 183 0.92 20.00 9.89
CA GLU A 183 1.91 20.39 8.88
C GLU A 183 3.21 19.57 8.91
N SER A 184 3.09 18.26 9.07
CA SER A 184 4.24 17.38 9.23
C SER A 184 4.62 16.60 7.97
N PHE A 185 3.68 16.37 7.04
CA PHE A 185 3.87 15.48 5.90
C PHE A 185 3.93 16.24 4.57
N ASP A 186 4.82 15.80 3.68
CA ASP A 186 4.96 16.37 2.33
C ASP A 186 3.83 15.89 1.42
N LYS A 187 3.41 14.63 1.60
CA LYS A 187 2.34 13.99 0.84
C LYS A 187 1.39 13.24 1.76
N VAL A 188 0.09 13.32 1.48
CA VAL A 188 -0.94 12.59 2.24
C VAL A 188 -1.86 11.84 1.29
N LEU A 189 -2.03 10.53 1.52
CA LEU A 189 -3.05 9.71 0.87
C LEU A 189 -4.24 9.54 1.80
N VAL A 190 -5.43 9.77 1.28
CA VAL A 190 -6.71 9.52 1.94
C VAL A 190 -7.53 8.58 1.05
N ASP A 191 -7.21 7.27 1.09
CA ASP A 191 -8.06 6.24 0.49
C ASP A 191 -9.19 5.93 1.47
N ALA A 192 -10.23 6.74 1.42
CA ALA A 192 -11.21 6.84 2.48
C ALA A 192 -12.10 5.59 2.59
N PRO A 193 -12.50 5.19 3.81
CA PRO A 193 -13.53 4.17 3.98
C PRO A 193 -14.82 4.64 3.29
N CYS A 194 -15.39 3.81 2.43
CA CYS A 194 -16.53 4.15 1.59
C CYS A 194 -17.55 3.01 1.51
N SER A 195 -18.68 3.25 0.86
CA SER A 195 -19.73 2.24 0.62
C SER A 195 -19.23 1.07 -0.23
N GLY A 196 -18.18 1.26 -1.06
CA GLY A 196 -17.55 0.22 -1.87
C GLY A 196 -18.36 -0.22 -3.09
N GLU A 197 -19.32 0.56 -3.52
CA GLU A 197 -20.27 0.22 -4.58
C GLU A 197 -19.60 0.02 -5.94
N GLY A 198 -18.49 0.69 -6.20
CA GLY A 198 -17.70 0.53 -7.42
C GLY A 198 -17.05 -0.86 -7.56
N MET A 199 -17.03 -1.65 -6.48
CA MET A 199 -16.48 -3.02 -6.47
C MET A 199 -17.55 -4.11 -6.54
N ASN A 200 -18.80 -3.77 -6.83
CA ASN A 200 -19.93 -4.70 -6.81
C ASN A 200 -19.82 -5.86 -7.85
N TYR A 201 -18.99 -5.71 -8.88
CA TYR A 201 -18.66 -6.81 -9.80
C TYR A 201 -17.98 -8.01 -9.13
N LYS A 202 -17.47 -7.85 -7.89
CA LYS A 202 -16.89 -8.94 -7.09
C LYS A 202 -17.91 -9.72 -6.28
N HIS A 203 -19.11 -9.19 -6.12
CA HIS A 203 -20.15 -9.76 -5.28
C HIS A 203 -21.31 -10.25 -6.13
N ASP A 204 -21.88 -11.39 -5.76
CA ASP A 204 -23.00 -12.03 -6.50
C ASP A 204 -24.25 -11.13 -6.58
N LYS A 205 -24.98 -11.28 -7.64
CA LYS A 205 -26.11 -10.60 -8.29
C LYS A 205 -27.18 -9.85 -7.46
N ASN A 206 -27.04 -9.69 -6.13
CA ASN A 206 -28.06 -9.11 -5.25
C ASN A 206 -27.54 -8.03 -4.28
N THR A 207 -26.53 -7.27 -4.66
CA THR A 207 -26.14 -6.12 -3.84
C THR A 207 -27.21 -5.05 -3.90
N ASN A 208 -28.03 -5.01 -2.86
CA ASN A 208 -28.94 -3.89 -2.65
C ASN A 208 -28.06 -2.63 -2.45
N TYR A 209 -28.40 -1.56 -3.17
CA TYR A 209 -27.90 -0.22 -2.87
C TYR A 209 -28.05 0.03 -1.35
N ARG A 210 -26.97 0.41 -0.71
CA ARG A 210 -27.01 0.71 0.73
C ARG A 210 -27.87 1.95 0.94
N ASP A 211 -28.60 1.98 2.08
CA ASP A 211 -29.47 3.10 2.47
C ASP A 211 -28.74 4.43 2.24
N PRO A 212 -29.39 5.43 1.57
CA PRO A 212 -28.83 6.80 1.39
C PRO A 212 -28.31 7.43 2.69
N LYS A 213 -28.91 7.09 3.86
CA LYS A 213 -28.41 7.49 5.18
C LYS A 213 -27.01 6.96 5.49
N LEU A 214 -26.68 5.76 5.01
CA LEU A 214 -25.33 5.21 5.17
C LEU A 214 -24.32 5.96 4.30
N ALA A 215 -24.68 6.29 3.07
CA ALA A 215 -23.83 7.12 2.20
C ALA A 215 -23.53 8.49 2.82
N GLN A 216 -24.54 9.12 3.43
CA GLN A 216 -24.36 10.40 4.15
C GLN A 216 -23.46 10.23 5.38
N GLY A 217 -23.57 9.09 6.10
CA GLY A 217 -22.69 8.77 7.22
C GLY A 217 -21.23 8.62 6.78
N PHE A 218 -20.99 7.93 5.66
CA PHE A 218 -19.66 7.82 5.06
C PHE A 218 -19.14 9.19 4.60
N SER A 219 -19.95 9.98 3.90
CA SER A 219 -19.59 11.33 3.44
C SER A 219 -19.09 12.22 4.58
N ASN A 220 -19.77 12.19 5.72
CA ASN A 220 -19.37 12.98 6.89
C ASN A 220 -18.05 12.50 7.49
N LEU A 221 -17.85 11.18 7.60
CA LEU A 221 -16.59 10.59 8.07
C LEU A 221 -15.44 10.92 7.11
N GLN A 222 -15.66 10.76 5.81
CA GLN A 222 -14.68 11.03 4.76
C GLN A 222 -14.26 12.50 4.76
N TYR A 223 -15.22 13.41 4.91
CA TYR A 223 -14.92 14.84 5.07
C TYR A 223 -14.01 15.10 6.27
N GLN A 224 -14.28 14.51 7.44
CA GLN A 224 -13.45 14.67 8.63
C GLN A 224 -12.04 14.08 8.46
N ILE A 225 -11.92 12.92 7.81
CA ILE A 225 -10.62 12.29 7.52
C ILE A 225 -9.84 13.14 6.52
N LEU A 226 -10.48 13.62 5.44
CA LEU A 226 -9.81 14.47 4.46
C LEU A 226 -9.40 15.81 5.08
N ARG A 227 -10.24 16.41 5.93
CA ARG A 227 -9.91 17.60 6.72
C ARG A 227 -8.67 17.38 7.59
N SER A 228 -8.60 16.23 8.26
CA SER A 228 -7.42 15.82 9.02
C SER A 228 -6.17 15.69 8.13
N GLY A 229 -6.33 15.12 6.94
CA GLY A 229 -5.26 15.07 5.93
C GLY A 229 -4.75 16.45 5.52
N VAL A 230 -5.65 17.41 5.31
CA VAL A 230 -5.29 18.82 4.99
C VAL A 230 -4.50 19.46 6.14
N LEU A 231 -4.91 19.22 7.39
CA LEU A 231 -4.18 19.70 8.57
C LEU A 231 -2.78 19.08 8.68
N ALA A 232 -2.65 17.78 8.42
CA ALA A 232 -1.38 17.04 8.51
C ALA A 232 -0.39 17.43 7.40
N THR A 233 -0.87 17.94 6.28
CA THR A 233 -0.04 18.29 5.12
C THR A 233 0.70 19.60 5.33
N LYS A 234 1.99 19.65 5.02
CA LYS A 234 2.81 20.87 4.98
C LYS A 234 2.27 21.88 3.97
N VAL A 235 2.62 23.15 4.14
CA VAL A 235 2.42 24.16 3.08
C VAL A 235 3.17 23.71 1.83
N TRP A 236 2.55 23.81 0.66
CA TRP A 236 2.97 23.31 -0.64
C TRP A 236 2.95 21.78 -0.80
N GLY A 237 2.61 21.05 0.26
CA GLY A 237 2.39 19.60 0.19
C GLY A 237 1.10 19.25 -0.59
N GLU A 238 0.99 17.98 -0.96
CA GLU A 238 -0.11 17.47 -1.79
C GLU A 238 -0.91 16.39 -1.07
N ILE A 239 -2.20 16.36 -1.34
CA ILE A 239 -3.13 15.37 -0.80
C ILE A 239 -3.82 14.66 -1.97
N VAL A 240 -3.90 13.35 -1.93
CA VAL A 240 -4.76 12.58 -2.83
C VAL A 240 -5.88 11.96 -2.02
N TYR A 241 -7.10 12.28 -2.42
CA TYR A 241 -8.33 11.66 -1.93
C TYR A 241 -8.82 10.63 -2.93
N SER A 242 -9.21 9.44 -2.47
CA SER A 242 -9.78 8.41 -3.32
C SER A 242 -10.84 7.58 -2.61
N THR A 243 -11.75 7.02 -3.40
CA THR A 243 -12.77 6.07 -2.96
C THR A 243 -13.02 5.01 -4.02
N CYS A 244 -13.46 3.82 -3.61
CA CYS A 244 -13.95 2.78 -4.52
C CYS A 244 -15.50 2.79 -4.61
N THR A 245 -16.11 3.97 -4.61
CA THR A 245 -17.55 4.16 -4.84
C THR A 245 -17.79 5.10 -6.00
N LEU A 246 -18.96 4.99 -6.63
CA LEU A 246 -19.44 5.93 -7.64
C LEU A 246 -20.38 7.01 -7.08
N ASN A 247 -20.62 7.00 -5.76
CA ASN A 247 -21.57 7.87 -5.09
C ASN A 247 -21.06 9.32 -5.01
N PRO A 248 -21.79 10.32 -5.58
CA PRO A 248 -21.37 11.72 -5.57
C PRO A 248 -21.28 12.32 -4.16
N LEU A 249 -22.09 11.81 -3.22
CA LEU A 249 -22.06 12.27 -1.82
C LEU A 249 -20.73 11.95 -1.13
N GLU A 250 -20.11 10.83 -1.53
CA GLU A 250 -18.83 10.34 -1.01
C GLU A 250 -17.63 10.85 -1.81
N ASN A 251 -17.85 11.46 -2.95
CA ASN A 251 -16.85 11.91 -3.92
C ASN A 251 -16.85 13.44 -4.03
N GLU A 252 -17.54 13.97 -5.02
CA GLU A 252 -17.53 15.41 -5.34
C GLU A 252 -18.05 16.27 -4.20
N GLN A 253 -19.06 15.82 -3.45
CA GLN A 253 -19.59 16.59 -2.33
C GLN A 253 -18.54 16.73 -1.21
N VAL A 254 -17.74 15.69 -0.96
CA VAL A 254 -16.65 15.77 0.02
C VAL A 254 -15.59 16.78 -0.42
N ILE A 255 -15.19 16.74 -1.70
CA ILE A 255 -14.23 17.70 -2.27
C ILE A 255 -14.78 19.13 -2.20
N TRP A 256 -16.04 19.33 -2.61
CA TRP A 256 -16.68 20.64 -2.55
C TRP A 256 -16.67 21.22 -1.12
N LYS A 257 -17.04 20.43 -0.10
CA LYS A 257 -17.03 20.86 1.31
C LYS A 257 -15.62 21.29 1.76
N ILE A 258 -14.60 20.55 1.38
CA ILE A 258 -13.21 20.86 1.73
C ILE A 258 -12.72 22.13 1.04
N LEU A 259 -13.03 22.29 -0.26
CA LEU A 259 -12.66 23.51 -1.01
C LEU A 259 -13.33 24.74 -0.41
N LYS A 260 -14.60 24.62 0.01
CA LYS A 260 -15.35 25.71 0.64
C LYS A 260 -14.82 26.06 2.04
N GLU A 261 -14.51 25.05 2.88
CA GLU A 261 -13.97 25.30 4.23
C GLU A 261 -12.61 25.98 4.18
N PHE A 262 -11.75 25.58 3.24
CA PHE A 262 -10.38 26.07 3.12
C PHE A 262 -10.18 26.96 1.89
N GLU A 263 -11.18 27.76 1.55
CA GLU A 263 -11.14 28.65 0.40
C GLU A 263 -9.88 29.54 0.41
N GLY A 264 -9.18 29.58 -0.72
CA GLY A 264 -7.89 30.29 -0.89
C GLY A 264 -6.71 29.67 -0.15
N LYS A 265 -6.91 28.59 0.64
CA LYS A 265 -5.84 27.90 1.38
C LYS A 265 -5.41 26.59 0.75
N ILE A 266 -6.29 25.99 -0.04
CA ILE A 266 -6.03 24.79 -0.82
C ILE A 266 -6.51 25.00 -2.27
N ALA A 267 -5.91 24.27 -3.19
CA ALA A 267 -6.32 24.24 -4.60
C ALA A 267 -6.57 22.80 -5.06
N LEU A 268 -7.61 22.63 -5.89
CA LEU A 268 -7.83 21.38 -6.59
C LEU A 268 -6.90 21.33 -7.81
N MET A 269 -6.05 20.30 -7.84
CA MET A 269 -5.08 20.06 -8.89
C MET A 269 -5.63 19.10 -9.94
N ARG A 270 -5.19 19.24 -11.18
CA ARG A 270 -5.56 18.29 -12.24
C ARG A 270 -4.95 16.92 -12.00
N VAL A 271 -5.79 15.89 -12.04
CA VAL A 271 -5.34 14.48 -12.09
C VAL A 271 -4.99 14.16 -13.53
N GLU A 272 -3.71 13.93 -13.78
CA GLU A 272 -3.17 13.66 -15.12
C GLU A 272 -3.28 12.18 -15.46
N ILE A 273 -4.46 11.77 -15.95
CA ILE A 273 -4.76 10.44 -16.48
C ILE A 273 -5.55 10.62 -17.75
N ASP A 274 -5.07 10.08 -18.88
CA ASP A 274 -5.62 10.36 -20.21
C ASP A 274 -7.04 9.82 -20.41
N GLU A 275 -7.36 8.63 -19.91
CA GLU A 275 -8.65 7.95 -20.12
C GLU A 275 -9.63 8.13 -18.95
N LYS A 276 -9.47 9.17 -18.13
CA LYS A 276 -10.39 9.45 -17.03
C LYS A 276 -11.70 10.08 -17.52
N SER A 277 -12.78 9.85 -16.79
CA SER A 277 -13.99 10.64 -16.90
C SER A 277 -13.96 11.84 -15.94
N PRO A 278 -14.59 12.97 -16.29
CA PRO A 278 -14.70 14.10 -15.38
C PRO A 278 -15.58 13.78 -14.17
N GLY A 279 -15.50 14.63 -13.14
CA GLY A 279 -16.41 14.62 -12.01
C GLY A 279 -17.81 15.09 -12.38
N LEU A 280 -18.75 14.86 -11.49
CA LEU A 280 -20.11 15.33 -11.62
C LEU A 280 -20.22 16.77 -11.14
N MET A 281 -20.89 17.61 -11.92
CA MET A 281 -21.15 19.02 -11.58
C MET A 281 -22.39 19.18 -10.70
N GLN A 282 -23.34 18.25 -10.79
CA GLN A 282 -24.61 18.30 -10.10
C GLN A 282 -25.08 16.92 -9.69
N TYR A 283 -25.78 16.82 -8.57
CA TYR A 283 -26.46 15.61 -8.14
C TYR A 283 -27.79 16.03 -7.49
N TRP A 284 -28.91 15.62 -8.11
CA TRP A 284 -30.25 16.14 -7.84
C TRP A 284 -30.23 17.68 -7.91
N ASP A 285 -30.74 18.36 -6.88
CA ASP A 285 -30.81 19.83 -6.81
C ASP A 285 -29.54 20.48 -6.23
N GLU A 286 -28.51 19.67 -5.88
CA GLU A 286 -27.26 20.17 -5.29
C GLU A 286 -26.17 20.38 -6.34
N ASN A 287 -25.60 21.58 -6.37
CA ASN A 287 -24.38 21.85 -7.11
C ASN A 287 -23.18 21.24 -6.38
N LEU A 288 -22.35 20.50 -7.11
CA LEU A 288 -21.16 19.81 -6.59
C LEU A 288 -19.90 20.57 -6.98
N LEU A 289 -19.41 20.35 -8.18
CA LEU A 289 -18.19 20.97 -8.69
C LEU A 289 -18.51 21.94 -9.83
N SER A 290 -17.69 23.00 -9.98
CA SER A 290 -17.72 23.82 -11.18
C SER A 290 -17.33 22.98 -12.41
N GLN A 291 -17.65 23.48 -13.61
CA GLN A 291 -17.22 22.82 -14.86
C GLN A 291 -15.70 22.67 -14.93
N GLU A 292 -14.95 23.67 -14.48
CA GLU A 292 -13.49 23.64 -14.43
C GLU A 292 -12.99 22.60 -13.43
N ASP A 293 -13.55 22.55 -12.21
CA ASP A 293 -13.13 21.63 -11.16
C ASP A 293 -13.50 20.18 -11.47
N ALA A 294 -14.63 19.94 -12.14
CA ALA A 294 -15.01 18.61 -12.59
C ALA A 294 -13.98 18.01 -13.56
N GLN A 295 -13.32 18.83 -14.39
CA GLN A 295 -12.25 18.37 -15.29
C GLN A 295 -10.93 18.05 -14.55
N LYS A 296 -10.75 18.55 -13.32
CA LYS A 296 -9.54 18.31 -12.53
C LYS A 296 -9.54 16.94 -11.84
N VAL A 297 -10.70 16.43 -11.44
CA VAL A 297 -10.82 15.11 -10.79
C VAL A 297 -10.87 13.96 -11.80
N ALA A 298 -10.78 12.73 -11.33
CA ALA A 298 -10.90 11.54 -12.17
C ALA A 298 -11.97 10.59 -11.63
N ARG A 299 -12.93 10.24 -12.48
CA ARG A 299 -13.86 9.12 -12.30
C ARG A 299 -13.49 7.97 -13.23
N PHE A 300 -13.64 6.78 -12.71
CA PHE A 300 -13.47 5.55 -13.47
C PHE A 300 -14.79 4.79 -13.48
N TRP A 301 -15.31 4.54 -14.68
CA TRP A 301 -16.53 3.81 -14.90
C TRP A 301 -16.21 2.42 -15.46
N PRO A 302 -16.78 1.33 -14.93
CA PRO A 302 -16.47 -0.03 -15.37
C PRO A 302 -16.62 -0.23 -16.88
N HIS A 303 -17.64 0.35 -17.52
CA HIS A 303 -17.90 0.23 -18.94
C HIS A 303 -16.97 1.05 -19.83
N LYS A 304 -16.36 2.12 -19.31
CA LYS A 304 -15.42 2.98 -20.07
C LYS A 304 -13.98 2.53 -19.92
N GLN A 305 -13.51 2.36 -18.68
CA GLN A 305 -12.11 2.10 -18.40
C GLN A 305 -11.79 0.63 -18.11
N LYS A 306 -12.79 -0.28 -18.13
CA LYS A 306 -12.63 -1.72 -17.83
C LYS A 306 -11.96 -2.00 -16.48
N THR A 307 -12.23 -1.16 -15.48
CA THR A 307 -11.75 -1.26 -14.09
C THR A 307 -12.93 -1.28 -13.14
N GLY A 308 -12.68 -1.37 -11.82
CA GLY A 308 -13.69 -1.05 -10.81
C GLY A 308 -14.11 0.40 -10.87
N GLY A 309 -15.31 0.72 -10.36
CA GLY A 309 -15.73 2.09 -10.14
C GLY A 309 -14.83 2.77 -9.10
N PHE A 310 -14.25 3.92 -9.46
CA PHE A 310 -13.27 4.59 -8.60
C PHE A 310 -13.32 6.11 -8.78
N PHE A 311 -12.88 6.84 -7.75
CA PHE A 311 -12.77 8.30 -7.78
C PHE A 311 -11.42 8.75 -7.24
N ILE A 312 -10.81 9.76 -7.86
CA ILE A 312 -9.56 10.38 -7.41
C ILE A 312 -9.66 11.90 -7.54
N ALA A 313 -9.27 12.61 -6.47
CA ALA A 313 -9.04 14.05 -6.48
C ALA A 313 -7.66 14.35 -5.87
N LYS A 314 -6.95 15.32 -6.44
CA LYS A 314 -5.64 15.78 -5.97
C LYS A 314 -5.74 17.21 -5.49
N LEU A 315 -5.30 17.48 -4.28
CA LEU A 315 -5.31 18.80 -3.65
C LEU A 315 -3.89 19.25 -3.34
N LYS A 316 -3.66 20.55 -3.36
CA LYS A 316 -2.41 21.19 -2.92
C LYS A 316 -2.71 22.22 -1.83
N LYS A 317 -1.97 22.16 -0.73
CA LYS A 317 -2.05 23.16 0.33
C LYS A 317 -1.22 24.39 -0.05
N LEU A 318 -1.83 25.57 -0.10
CA LEU A 318 -1.20 26.81 -0.57
C LEU A 318 -0.64 27.66 0.57
N SER A 319 -1.23 27.56 1.76
CA SER A 319 -0.78 28.33 2.92
C SER A 319 -1.11 27.60 4.22
N SER A 320 -0.44 28.02 5.30
CA SER A 320 -0.73 27.51 6.64
C SER A 320 -2.16 27.85 7.07
N LEU A 321 -2.74 26.97 7.85
CA LEU A 321 -4.08 27.11 8.39
C LEU A 321 -4.01 27.75 9.78
N PRO A 322 -4.99 28.58 10.18
CA PRO A 322 -5.05 29.16 11.52
C PRO A 322 -5.48 28.08 12.53
N TYR A 323 -4.58 27.17 12.81
CA TYR A 323 -4.81 26.07 13.73
C TYR A 323 -3.74 26.07 14.82
N THR A 324 -4.20 26.12 16.08
CA THR A 324 -3.30 25.92 17.22
C THR A 324 -3.53 24.52 17.77
N PRO A 325 -2.54 23.61 17.67
CA PRO A 325 -2.69 22.25 18.17
C PRO A 325 -3.05 22.27 19.66
N GLN A 326 -4.17 21.68 20.04
CA GLN A 326 -4.52 21.50 21.45
C GLN A 326 -3.63 20.44 22.05
N TYR A 327 -2.92 20.80 23.12
CA TYR A 327 -2.01 19.91 23.83
C TYR A 327 -2.78 18.82 24.59
N ASP A 328 -2.79 17.60 24.10
CA ASP A 328 -3.13 16.44 24.91
C ASP A 328 -1.90 16.05 25.77
N LYS A 329 -2.00 16.25 27.07
CA LYS A 329 -0.95 15.92 28.05
C LYS A 329 -0.78 14.41 28.29
N ARG A 330 -1.50 13.54 27.58
CA ARG A 330 -1.35 12.10 27.73
C ARG A 330 0.08 11.71 27.35
N LYS A 331 0.88 11.33 28.36
CA LYS A 331 2.16 10.67 28.17
C LYS A 331 1.90 9.37 27.39
N LYS A 332 2.26 9.35 26.11
CA LYS A 332 2.29 8.11 25.37
C LYS A 332 3.60 7.41 25.67
N GLU A 333 3.50 6.15 26.05
CA GLU A 333 4.66 5.29 26.14
C GLU A 333 5.28 5.19 24.75
N LYS A 334 6.48 5.73 24.59
CA LYS A 334 7.28 5.50 23.38
C LYS A 334 7.57 4.00 23.33
N ILE A 335 7.46 3.40 22.16
CA ILE A 335 8.13 2.13 21.94
C ILE A 335 9.61 2.40 22.22
N TRP A 336 10.14 1.76 23.26
CA TRP A 336 11.56 1.86 23.60
C TRP A 336 12.33 1.06 22.54
N LEU A 337 12.78 1.78 21.52
CA LEU A 337 13.65 1.22 20.48
C LEU A 337 15.06 1.73 20.76
N ASN A 338 15.98 0.79 20.91
CA ASN A 338 17.40 1.10 20.95
C ASN A 338 17.93 1.25 19.53
N ASP A 339 18.53 2.39 19.21
CA ASP A 339 19.17 2.71 17.93
C ASP A 339 20.66 3.07 18.11
N SER A 340 21.27 2.70 19.22
CA SER A 340 22.64 3.05 19.55
C SER A 340 23.65 2.65 18.47
N PHE A 341 24.75 3.38 18.40
CA PHE A 341 25.88 3.06 17.52
C PHE A 341 26.41 1.64 17.78
N GLU A 342 26.40 1.19 19.03
CA GLU A 342 26.80 -0.14 19.41
C GLU A 342 25.91 -1.21 18.78
N LEU A 343 24.59 -1.03 18.84
CA LEU A 343 23.63 -1.92 18.17
C LEU A 343 23.91 -2.01 16.66
N GLN A 344 24.10 -0.85 16.01
CA GLN A 344 24.40 -0.81 14.57
C GLN A 344 25.64 -1.67 14.26
N SER A 345 26.70 -1.49 15.04
CA SER A 345 27.96 -2.23 14.86
C SER A 345 27.80 -3.72 15.09
N GLN A 346 27.12 -4.11 16.17
CA GLN A 346 26.87 -5.53 16.49
C GLN A 346 26.05 -6.23 15.40
N VAL A 347 25.00 -5.57 14.88
CA VAL A 347 24.17 -6.18 13.83
C VAL A 347 24.95 -6.32 12.52
N TRP A 348 25.73 -5.32 12.12
CA TRP A 348 26.54 -5.41 10.90
C TRP A 348 27.63 -6.50 11.02
N ASN A 349 28.29 -6.63 12.17
CA ASN A 349 29.25 -7.71 12.41
C ASN A 349 28.58 -9.09 12.29
N TYR A 350 27.42 -9.26 12.93
CA TYR A 350 26.65 -10.51 12.81
C TYR A 350 26.29 -10.83 11.36
N LEU A 351 25.85 -9.86 10.57
CA LEU A 351 25.46 -10.03 9.17
C LEU A 351 26.69 -10.40 8.32
N LEU A 352 27.84 -9.77 8.55
CA LEU A 352 29.08 -10.06 7.84
C LEU A 352 29.61 -11.47 8.17
N GLU A 353 29.67 -11.80 9.45
CA GLU A 353 30.21 -13.09 9.90
C GLU A 353 29.33 -14.28 9.49
N ASN A 354 28.00 -14.17 9.72
CA ASN A 354 27.07 -15.27 9.55
C ASN A 354 26.41 -15.32 8.17
N ARG A 355 26.40 -14.23 7.42
CA ARG A 355 25.70 -14.15 6.11
C ARG A 355 26.60 -13.65 4.99
N GLY A 356 27.80 -13.16 5.31
CA GLY A 356 28.68 -12.52 4.34
C GLY A 356 28.06 -11.26 3.71
N ILE A 357 27.20 -10.56 4.46
CA ILE A 357 26.54 -9.34 4.03
C ILE A 357 27.39 -8.15 4.50
N GLU A 358 27.97 -7.44 3.55
CA GLU A 358 28.69 -6.21 3.80
C GLU A 358 27.73 -5.06 4.14
N LYS A 359 28.24 -4.04 4.84
CA LYS A 359 27.46 -2.88 5.23
C LYS A 359 26.86 -2.17 4.01
N GLN A 360 25.55 -1.98 4.06
CA GLN A 360 24.79 -1.26 3.04
C GLN A 360 24.50 0.17 3.50
N ASN A 361 24.44 1.08 2.53
CA ASN A 361 24.02 2.46 2.80
C ASN A 361 22.51 2.55 3.05
N ASN A 362 22.12 3.61 3.74
CA ASN A 362 20.72 3.94 4.00
C ASN A 362 19.94 2.86 4.78
N ILE A 363 20.62 2.13 5.66
CA ILE A 363 20.02 1.15 6.57
C ILE A 363 20.31 1.55 8.01
N SER A 364 19.29 1.47 8.86
CA SER A 364 19.36 1.59 10.30
C SER A 364 18.72 0.38 10.98
N PHE A 365 19.18 0.06 12.17
CA PHE A 365 18.60 -1.01 12.99
C PHE A 365 17.98 -0.44 14.26
N LEU A 366 16.84 -0.98 14.64
CA LEU A 366 16.15 -0.64 15.88
C LEU A 366 15.91 -1.93 16.66
N ALA A 367 16.24 -1.95 17.94
CA ALA A 367 15.98 -3.09 18.81
C ALA A 367 14.82 -2.80 19.78
N SER A 368 13.86 -3.71 19.83
CA SER A 368 12.91 -3.87 20.91
C SER A 368 13.40 -4.99 21.85
N GLU A 369 12.64 -5.28 22.93
CA GLU A 369 12.95 -6.38 23.85
C GLU A 369 13.15 -7.74 23.13
N ASN A 370 12.41 -8.01 22.09
CA ASN A 370 12.33 -9.34 21.48
C ASN A 370 12.78 -9.41 20.01
N SER A 371 13.07 -8.27 19.36
CA SER A 371 13.34 -8.26 17.91
C SER A 371 14.23 -7.09 17.51
N ILE A 372 15.03 -7.33 16.47
CA ILE A 372 15.76 -6.28 15.75
C ILE A 372 15.07 -6.03 14.43
N TYR A 373 14.77 -4.78 14.17
CA TYR A 373 14.10 -4.29 12.96
C TYR A 373 15.11 -3.59 12.06
N LEU A 374 14.99 -3.83 10.76
CA LEU A 374 15.67 -3.05 9.74
C LEU A 374 14.74 -1.91 9.31
N THR A 375 15.25 -0.70 9.29
CA THR A 375 14.56 0.50 8.82
C THR A 375 15.52 1.39 8.03
N THR A 376 15.06 2.57 7.61
CA THR A 376 15.89 3.61 7.01
C THR A 376 16.01 4.81 7.96
N PRO A 377 17.09 5.63 7.89
CA PRO A 377 17.33 6.74 8.83
C PRO A 377 16.20 7.76 8.91
N GLU A 378 15.40 7.88 7.87
CA GLU A 378 14.28 8.82 7.77
C GLU A 378 13.18 8.58 8.81
N TYR A 379 13.16 7.43 9.51
CA TYR A 379 12.24 7.20 10.62
C TYR A 379 12.32 8.28 11.69
N SER A 380 13.48 8.94 11.83
CA SER A 380 13.70 10.04 12.76
C SER A 380 12.87 11.30 12.46
N GLN A 381 12.34 11.42 11.25
CA GLN A 381 11.48 12.54 10.84
C GLN A 381 10.01 12.36 11.29
N LEU A 382 9.66 11.19 11.81
CA LEU A 382 8.29 10.93 12.27
C LEU A 382 7.89 11.92 13.38
N PRO A 383 6.66 12.47 13.32
CA PRO A 383 6.16 13.41 14.33
C PRO A 383 6.21 12.80 15.73
N SER A 384 6.93 13.43 16.64
CA SER A 384 7.20 12.93 18.01
C SER A 384 5.96 12.75 18.88
N ARG A 385 4.82 13.34 18.49
CA ARG A 385 3.53 13.24 19.19
C ARG A 385 2.73 12.01 18.80
N LEU A 386 3.07 11.37 17.69
CA LEU A 386 2.42 10.15 17.28
C LEU A 386 3.06 8.95 17.96
N PHE A 387 2.22 8.13 18.60
CA PHE A 387 2.65 6.80 19.00
C PHE A 387 2.64 5.88 17.77
N VAL A 388 3.79 5.29 17.52
CA VAL A 388 3.99 4.36 16.40
C VAL A 388 4.09 2.95 16.98
N GLU A 389 3.22 2.06 16.51
CA GLU A 389 3.15 0.68 16.99
C GLU A 389 4.27 -0.19 16.41
N LYS A 390 4.71 0.13 15.18
CA LYS A 390 5.74 -0.62 14.46
C LYS A 390 6.57 0.32 13.59
N ILE A 391 7.90 0.10 13.54
CA ILE A 391 8.82 0.77 12.61
C ILE A 391 9.67 -0.29 11.90
N GLY A 392 9.83 -0.18 10.57
CA GLY A 392 10.67 -1.07 9.78
C GLY A 392 10.15 -2.50 9.69
N VAL A 393 11.03 -3.44 9.34
CA VAL A 393 10.74 -4.87 9.14
C VAL A 393 11.59 -5.70 10.10
N PRO A 394 11.03 -6.65 10.86
CA PRO A 394 11.80 -7.49 11.77
C PRO A 394 12.72 -8.43 10.96
N ILE A 395 14.01 -8.42 11.29
CA ILE A 395 15.04 -9.25 10.62
C ILE A 395 15.68 -10.28 11.53
N LEU A 396 15.72 -10.01 12.85
CA LEU A 396 16.27 -10.92 13.85
C LEU A 396 15.35 -10.95 15.07
N LYS A 397 15.17 -12.13 15.65
CA LYS A 397 14.53 -12.32 16.95
C LYS A 397 15.61 -12.48 18.01
N ILE A 398 15.47 -11.79 19.13
CA ILE A 398 16.37 -11.88 20.29
C ILE A 398 15.92 -13.08 21.14
N TRP A 399 16.86 -13.99 21.43
CA TRP A 399 16.60 -15.17 22.27
C TRP A 399 17.03 -14.90 23.71
N ASN A 400 16.32 -15.47 24.69
CA ASN A 400 16.59 -15.28 26.12
C ASN A 400 17.99 -15.69 26.61
N GLN A 401 18.75 -16.44 25.80
CA GLN A 401 20.13 -16.86 26.06
C GLN A 401 21.18 -16.02 25.31
N GLY A 402 20.80 -14.85 24.77
CA GLY A 402 21.72 -13.92 24.14
C GLY A 402 22.04 -14.16 22.67
N GLY A 403 21.36 -15.11 22.00
CA GLY A 403 21.52 -15.36 20.57
C GLY A 403 20.49 -14.63 19.70
N TRP A 404 20.76 -14.56 18.37
CA TRP A 404 19.84 -14.00 17.39
C TRP A 404 19.35 -15.07 16.40
N ILE A 405 18.04 -15.12 16.18
CA ILE A 405 17.41 -16.01 15.24
C ILE A 405 16.95 -15.18 14.03
N PRO A 406 17.38 -15.51 12.80
CA PRO A 406 16.92 -14.83 11.59
C PRO A 406 15.40 -14.90 11.43
N GLN A 407 14.82 -13.81 10.95
CA GLN A 407 13.41 -13.73 10.58
C GLN A 407 13.27 -13.51 9.06
N GLN A 408 12.09 -13.75 8.53
CA GLN A 408 11.79 -13.69 7.10
C GLN A 408 12.21 -12.37 6.44
N GLY A 409 12.11 -11.25 7.15
CA GLY A 409 12.54 -9.93 6.66
C GLY A 409 14.04 -9.91 6.28
N LEU A 410 14.89 -10.67 6.96
CA LEU A 410 16.30 -10.77 6.60
C LEU A 410 16.47 -11.36 5.19
N ALA A 411 15.81 -12.48 4.92
CA ALA A 411 15.88 -13.11 3.60
C ALA A 411 15.31 -12.18 2.52
N ARG A 412 14.14 -11.57 2.78
CA ARG A 412 13.45 -10.72 1.81
C ARG A 412 14.22 -9.46 1.44
N ILE A 413 14.84 -8.77 2.41
CA ILE A 413 15.49 -7.48 2.17
C ILE A 413 16.97 -7.65 1.85
N LEU A 414 17.69 -8.42 2.67
CA LEU A 414 19.15 -8.54 2.59
C LEU A 414 19.62 -9.83 1.93
N GLY A 415 18.73 -10.78 1.65
CA GLY A 415 19.09 -12.07 1.10
C GLY A 415 19.82 -12.00 -0.25
N GLN A 416 19.52 -10.99 -1.08
CA GLN A 416 20.25 -10.79 -2.34
C GLN A 416 21.76 -10.53 -2.14
N TYR A 417 22.16 -9.92 -1.04
CA TYR A 417 23.56 -9.60 -0.70
C TYR A 417 24.27 -10.73 0.05
N ALA A 418 23.54 -11.73 0.54
CA ALA A 418 24.11 -12.84 1.31
C ALA A 418 24.93 -13.76 0.41
N ASN A 419 26.13 -14.16 0.90
CA ASN A 419 26.99 -15.13 0.23
C ASN A 419 27.42 -16.30 1.12
N LYS A 420 27.01 -16.30 2.41
CA LYS A 420 27.18 -17.39 3.36
C LYS A 420 25.82 -17.91 3.83
N ASN A 421 25.76 -19.21 4.13
CA ASN A 421 24.55 -19.87 4.61
C ASN A 421 23.35 -19.61 3.67
N THR A 422 23.58 -19.81 2.37
CA THR A 422 22.58 -19.62 1.31
C THR A 422 22.40 -20.89 0.50
N VAL A 423 21.19 -21.11 -0.01
CA VAL A 423 20.84 -22.21 -0.93
C VAL A 423 20.13 -21.60 -2.13
N LYS A 424 20.59 -21.98 -3.35
CA LYS A 424 19.87 -21.63 -4.59
C LYS A 424 18.79 -22.68 -4.84
N LEU A 425 17.57 -22.20 -5.11
CA LEU A 425 16.40 -23.03 -5.39
C LEU A 425 16.12 -23.09 -6.89
N SER A 426 15.68 -24.25 -7.36
CA SER A 426 14.98 -24.38 -8.64
C SER A 426 13.55 -23.82 -8.54
N ASP A 427 12.86 -23.70 -9.69
CA ASP A 427 11.45 -23.29 -9.72
C ASP A 427 10.57 -24.33 -9.01
N GLU A 428 10.88 -25.63 -9.14
CA GLU A 428 10.17 -26.74 -8.50
C GLU A 428 10.34 -26.73 -6.98
N GLU A 429 11.57 -26.54 -6.50
CA GLU A 429 11.87 -26.45 -5.07
C GLU A 429 11.19 -25.23 -4.42
N ALA A 430 11.17 -24.08 -5.11
CA ALA A 430 10.48 -22.89 -4.64
C ALA A 430 8.95 -23.12 -4.54
N GLU A 431 8.37 -23.82 -5.52
CA GLU A 431 6.95 -24.18 -5.49
C GLU A 431 6.66 -25.23 -4.41
N GLN A 432 7.54 -26.19 -4.17
CA GLN A 432 7.41 -27.18 -3.09
C GLN A 432 7.38 -26.49 -1.72
N LEU A 433 8.30 -25.57 -1.46
CA LEU A 433 8.31 -24.77 -0.23
C LEU A 433 7.05 -23.91 -0.10
N ASN A 434 6.55 -23.35 -1.20
CA ASN A 434 5.31 -22.58 -1.22
C ASN A 434 4.08 -23.42 -0.82
N GLN A 435 4.10 -24.72 -1.10
CA GLN A 435 3.09 -25.68 -0.66
C GLN A 435 3.28 -26.13 0.79
N LYS A 436 4.17 -25.49 1.55
CA LYS A 436 4.54 -25.82 2.94
C LYS A 436 5.21 -27.16 3.11
N LEU A 437 5.79 -27.69 2.06
CA LEU A 437 6.58 -28.93 2.10
C LEU A 437 8.04 -28.59 2.42
N ASP A 438 8.73 -29.51 3.08
CA ASP A 438 10.15 -29.44 3.33
C ASP A 438 10.93 -29.98 2.12
N LEU A 439 12.20 -29.63 2.00
CA LEU A 439 13.11 -30.21 0.99
C LEU A 439 13.96 -31.30 1.61
N SER A 440 14.03 -32.43 0.95
CA SER A 440 14.95 -33.52 1.34
C SER A 440 16.35 -33.24 0.84
N GLY A 441 17.37 -33.43 1.70
CA GLY A 441 18.77 -33.21 1.38
C GLY A 441 19.52 -32.45 2.47
N TYR A 442 20.85 -32.48 2.34
CA TYR A 442 21.76 -31.77 3.23
C TYR A 442 22.24 -30.48 2.53
N PHE A 443 21.85 -29.35 3.05
CA PHE A 443 22.13 -28.04 2.46
C PHE A 443 23.05 -27.18 3.34
N GLY A 444 23.28 -27.54 4.59
CA GLY A 444 24.12 -26.82 5.54
C GLY A 444 24.30 -27.53 6.87
N GLU A 445 24.99 -26.93 7.82
CA GLU A 445 25.22 -27.52 9.13
C GLU A 445 23.91 -27.75 9.90
N GLU A 446 23.87 -28.80 10.71
CA GLU A 446 22.73 -29.18 11.55
C GLU A 446 22.29 -28.01 12.46
N GLY A 447 21.01 -27.70 12.45
CA GLY A 447 20.42 -26.61 13.22
C GLY A 447 20.63 -25.20 12.63
N SER A 448 21.42 -25.09 11.55
CA SER A 448 21.65 -23.76 10.92
C SER A 448 20.43 -23.22 10.20
N PHE A 449 20.31 -21.90 10.23
CA PHE A 449 19.33 -21.19 9.39
C PHE A 449 19.98 -20.78 8.08
N LEU A 450 19.34 -21.10 6.96
CA LEU A 450 19.81 -20.82 5.60
C LEU A 450 18.89 -19.82 4.93
N ILE A 451 19.46 -18.91 4.14
CA ILE A 451 18.70 -18.02 3.25
C ILE A 451 18.50 -18.76 1.93
N LEU A 452 17.24 -19.03 1.61
CA LEU A 452 16.86 -19.72 0.38
C LEU A 452 16.64 -18.68 -0.71
N LYS A 453 17.34 -18.82 -1.82
CA LYS A 453 17.32 -17.88 -2.94
C LYS A 453 16.67 -18.53 -4.16
N TRP A 454 15.69 -17.86 -4.72
CA TRP A 454 15.23 -18.16 -6.07
C TRP A 454 15.93 -17.20 -7.02
N ARG A 455 16.72 -17.72 -7.95
CA ARG A 455 17.71 -16.95 -8.71
C ARG A 455 18.60 -16.16 -7.73
N ASP A 456 18.67 -14.82 -7.84
CA ASP A 456 19.41 -13.96 -6.90
C ASP A 456 18.52 -13.31 -5.84
N PHE A 457 17.23 -13.66 -5.79
CA PHE A 457 16.29 -13.09 -4.83
C PHE A 457 16.22 -13.93 -3.55
N GLY A 458 16.31 -13.27 -2.39
CA GLY A 458 16.10 -13.93 -1.10
C GLY A 458 14.64 -14.29 -0.91
N PHE A 459 14.30 -15.56 -1.10
CA PHE A 459 12.90 -16.01 -1.08
C PHE A 459 12.39 -16.22 0.34
N CYS A 460 13.04 -17.07 1.12
CA CYS A 460 12.64 -17.38 2.49
C CYS A 460 13.81 -17.90 3.32
N LEU A 461 13.53 -18.26 4.57
CA LEU A 461 14.44 -18.98 5.45
C LEU A 461 14.10 -20.46 5.46
N GLY A 462 15.14 -21.29 5.56
CA GLY A 462 15.05 -22.71 5.88
C GLY A 462 15.89 -23.02 7.12
N LYS A 463 15.58 -24.11 7.81
CA LYS A 463 16.41 -24.63 8.90
C LYS A 463 16.83 -26.05 8.60
N GLN A 464 18.13 -26.32 8.58
CA GLN A 464 18.63 -27.68 8.42
C GLN A 464 18.33 -28.52 9.67
N VAL A 465 17.69 -29.66 9.47
CA VAL A 465 17.42 -30.65 10.51
C VAL A 465 17.66 -32.02 9.89
N TRP A 466 18.75 -32.66 10.27
CA TRP A 466 19.20 -33.91 9.70
C TRP A 466 19.37 -33.78 8.16
N ASP A 467 18.76 -34.67 7.42
CA ASP A 467 18.74 -34.72 5.95
C ASP A 467 17.54 -33.89 5.35
N THR A 468 16.99 -32.97 6.11
CA THR A 468 15.80 -32.21 5.71
C THR A 468 16.01 -30.73 5.93
N LEU A 469 15.69 -29.92 4.92
CA LEU A 469 15.59 -28.49 5.04
C LEU A 469 14.14 -28.12 5.40
N LYS A 470 13.94 -27.79 6.68
CA LYS A 470 12.63 -27.40 7.21
C LYS A 470 12.22 -26.00 6.71
N ASN A 471 11.05 -25.93 6.12
CA ASN A 471 10.46 -24.70 5.63
C ASN A 471 10.15 -23.74 6.79
N LYS A 472 10.57 -22.47 6.67
CA LYS A 472 10.32 -21.37 7.61
C LYS A 472 9.63 -20.18 6.94
N LEU A 473 8.96 -20.39 5.80
CA LEU A 473 8.26 -19.34 5.07
C LEU A 473 7.07 -18.77 5.86
N PHE A 474 6.46 -19.56 6.76
CA PHE A 474 5.27 -19.20 7.54
C PHE A 474 5.44 -19.42 9.04
#